data_656bb0aef258c98592e90e0434030315
#
_entry.id   656bb0aef258c98592e90e0434030315
#
_cell.length_a   1.000
_cell.length_b   1.000
_cell.length_c   1.000
_cell.angle_alpha   90.00
_cell.angle_beta   90.00
_cell.angle_gamma   90.00
#
_symmetry.space_group_name_H-M   'P 1'
#
loop_
_entity.id
_entity.type
_entity.pdbx_description
1 polymer ?
#
loop_
_entity_poly.entity_id
_entity_poly.type
_entity_poly.pdbx_seq_one_letter_code
_entity_poly.pdbx_strand_id
1 'polypeptide(L)'
;MSGECTIVFPGQGAQRTGMGADWCAEFPLARETFAEAAAAVGEDLLRICVERDPRLHRTEYTQPCVLTMEIAAYRVLVTEFGARPVAFGGHSLGEYAALVAAGVFELADGVRLVRTRGALMQRAVPEGQGAMAALILPDIAACGVAELVVEAGAEVANDNSTDQLVISGDSDAIAAARAVLADRHPDLRFVPLRVSAPFHSRWMRGIEADFAGHLADCAPRMRAARAVAVTSNYTGEFHRPETLAEHLVRQISAPVRWTANMRALLRSGTPRYEVGPSAPLSKFFATLGAPVIRIATVGDLRTLSDEAGSKSPMGETLSASATLEPQTPAADPVPASATVSVTPEPARRPETGGLTIHRKTAGTPRLRLFCWPFAGGKAAAYTPWRQQLPDWVELCAIELPARQRHLAQTPIRRFTDLVDAALPLILPLTDLPFAFFGHSLGALTAYEVARRLPAGVTPRALFLGGAVAPHLPRPGRLSDLPDHEFTAAVGHYGGIPPEVRETPEVMALFLPALRSDFEIFDDYRFTPADAPSCPAHLFGGRDDRQVAVSQLEAWRDVLPGLRSTELLPGGHFFLVEQRAALLGSLADKLDAVRPDAVPA
;
A
#
# COMPACT_ATOMS: atom_id res chain seq x y z
N MET A 1 -14.47 1.81 17.72
CA MET A 1 -14.99 2.32 16.43
C MET A 1 -16.52 2.56 16.46
N SER A 2 -17.09 2.99 17.56
CA SER A 2 -18.54 3.08 17.81
C SER A 2 -19.22 4.35 17.22
N GLY A 3 -18.93 4.71 15.99
CA GLY A 3 -19.49 5.91 15.35
C GLY A 3 -20.04 5.64 13.96
N GLU A 4 -20.78 6.60 13.41
CA GLU A 4 -21.20 6.58 12.01
C GLU A 4 -19.98 6.62 11.09
N CYS A 5 -20.01 5.82 10.02
CA CYS A 5 -18.90 5.71 9.09
C CYS A 5 -19.36 5.44 7.66
N THR A 6 -18.45 5.63 6.72
CA THR A 6 -18.59 5.22 5.32
C THR A 6 -17.68 4.02 5.07
N ILE A 7 -18.18 2.98 4.43
CA ILE A 7 -17.38 1.81 4.05
C ILE A 7 -17.24 1.75 2.54
N VAL A 8 -15.99 1.50 2.09
CA VAL A 8 -15.70 1.27 0.68
C VAL A 8 -15.05 -0.09 0.48
N PHE A 9 -15.41 -0.75 -0.62
CA PHE A 9 -14.94 -2.07 -0.98
C PHE A 9 -14.13 -2.02 -2.27
N PRO A 10 -12.91 -2.58 -2.31
CA PRO A 10 -12.13 -2.68 -3.53
C PRO A 10 -12.79 -3.62 -4.53
N GLY A 11 -12.28 -3.64 -5.75
CA GLY A 11 -12.73 -4.53 -6.80
C GLY A 11 -11.76 -5.65 -7.10
N GLN A 12 -11.97 -6.28 -8.26
CA GLN A 12 -11.02 -7.24 -8.84
C GLN A 12 -9.64 -6.59 -9.00
N GLY A 13 -8.58 -7.35 -8.70
CA GLY A 13 -7.21 -6.85 -8.59
C GLY A 13 -6.75 -6.67 -7.13
N ALA A 14 -7.70 -6.68 -6.16
CA ALA A 14 -7.38 -6.64 -4.74
C ALA A 14 -7.03 -8.03 -4.16
N GLN A 15 -7.38 -9.13 -4.84
CA GLN A 15 -7.16 -10.49 -4.36
C GLN A 15 -5.67 -10.80 -4.15
N ARG A 16 -5.40 -11.59 -3.11
CA ARG A 16 -4.07 -12.14 -2.80
C ARG A 16 -4.20 -13.52 -2.17
N THR A 17 -3.25 -14.39 -2.44
CA THR A 17 -3.15 -15.68 -1.73
C THR A 17 -3.04 -15.45 -0.23
N GLY A 18 -3.75 -16.24 0.55
CA GLY A 18 -3.83 -16.11 2.01
C GLY A 18 -4.87 -15.12 2.52
N MET A 19 -5.62 -14.42 1.64
CA MET A 19 -6.69 -13.52 2.08
C MET A 19 -7.79 -14.26 2.83
N GLY A 20 -8.26 -13.65 3.93
CA GLY A 20 -9.31 -14.24 4.77
C GLY A 20 -8.81 -15.25 5.81
N ALA A 21 -7.57 -15.76 5.71
CA ALA A 21 -7.04 -16.77 6.63
C ALA A 21 -6.97 -16.25 8.08
N ASP A 22 -6.44 -15.06 8.29
CA ASP A 22 -6.32 -14.41 9.60
C ASP A 22 -7.71 -14.11 10.20
N TRP A 23 -8.64 -13.63 9.38
CA TRP A 23 -10.03 -13.39 9.78
C TRP A 23 -10.73 -14.68 10.24
N CYS A 24 -10.61 -15.76 9.44
CA CYS A 24 -11.19 -17.06 9.77
C CYS A 24 -10.49 -17.73 10.95
N ALA A 25 -9.20 -17.50 11.17
CA ALA A 25 -8.50 -18.03 12.33
C ALA A 25 -9.02 -17.41 13.64
N GLU A 26 -9.32 -16.11 13.63
CA GLU A 26 -9.69 -15.38 14.83
C GLU A 26 -11.20 -15.31 15.07
N PHE A 27 -12.01 -15.08 14.03
CA PHE A 27 -13.45 -14.82 14.19
C PHE A 27 -14.30 -15.97 13.66
N PRO A 28 -15.16 -16.60 14.52
CA PRO A 28 -16.16 -17.59 14.08
C PRO A 28 -17.06 -17.04 12.97
N LEU A 29 -17.51 -15.78 13.10
CA LEU A 29 -18.38 -15.11 12.14
C LEU A 29 -17.78 -15.04 10.73
N ALA A 30 -16.47 -14.87 10.62
CA ALA A 30 -15.79 -14.91 9.33
C ALA A 30 -15.82 -16.31 8.71
N ARG A 31 -15.59 -17.37 9.51
CA ARG A 31 -15.72 -18.76 9.04
C ARG A 31 -17.12 -19.09 8.58
N GLU A 32 -18.13 -18.68 9.34
CA GLU A 32 -19.55 -18.85 8.99
C GLU A 32 -19.89 -18.14 7.68
N THR A 33 -19.34 -16.93 7.47
CA THR A 33 -19.53 -16.18 6.22
C THR A 33 -18.94 -16.91 5.02
N PHE A 34 -17.73 -17.47 5.15
CA PHE A 34 -17.14 -18.28 4.09
C PHE A 34 -17.91 -19.59 3.85
N ALA A 35 -18.42 -20.23 4.90
CA ALA A 35 -19.24 -21.44 4.77
C ALA A 35 -20.58 -21.16 4.07
N GLU A 36 -21.25 -20.04 4.41
CA GLU A 36 -22.48 -19.57 3.75
C GLU A 36 -22.23 -19.35 2.25
N ALA A 37 -21.15 -18.64 1.91
CA ALA A 37 -20.78 -18.36 0.54
C ALA A 37 -20.41 -19.62 -0.24
N ALA A 38 -19.66 -20.54 0.37
CA ALA A 38 -19.30 -21.83 -0.22
C ALA A 38 -20.53 -22.67 -0.52
N ALA A 39 -21.49 -22.75 0.40
CA ALA A 39 -22.76 -23.45 0.18
C ALA A 39 -23.58 -22.83 -0.97
N ALA A 40 -23.52 -21.51 -1.15
CA ALA A 40 -24.24 -20.82 -2.21
C ALA A 40 -23.75 -21.17 -3.62
N VAL A 41 -22.45 -21.43 -3.80
CA VAL A 41 -21.85 -21.68 -5.13
C VAL A 41 -21.32 -23.11 -5.32
N GLY A 42 -21.35 -23.93 -4.26
CA GLY A 42 -20.87 -25.32 -4.31
C GLY A 42 -19.35 -25.46 -4.43
N GLU A 43 -18.59 -24.46 -3.97
CA GLU A 43 -17.13 -24.39 -4.05
C GLU A 43 -16.54 -23.94 -2.72
N ASP A 44 -15.42 -24.52 -2.32
CA ASP A 44 -14.67 -24.08 -1.13
C ASP A 44 -13.88 -22.81 -1.45
N LEU A 45 -14.54 -21.65 -1.29
CA LEU A 45 -13.96 -20.34 -1.58
C LEU A 45 -12.80 -20.01 -0.63
N LEU A 46 -12.84 -20.47 0.63
CA LEU A 46 -11.75 -20.23 1.58
C LEU A 46 -10.48 -20.95 1.14
N ARG A 47 -10.60 -22.20 0.70
CA ARG A 47 -9.47 -22.96 0.17
C ARG A 47 -8.86 -22.28 -1.04
N ILE A 48 -9.68 -21.79 -1.98
CA ILE A 48 -9.20 -21.04 -3.16
C ILE A 48 -8.46 -19.78 -2.74
N CYS A 49 -8.92 -19.09 -1.69
CA CYS A 49 -8.27 -17.87 -1.18
C CYS A 49 -6.94 -18.13 -0.47
N VAL A 50 -6.84 -19.22 0.30
CA VAL A 50 -5.72 -19.48 1.21
C VAL A 50 -4.60 -20.27 0.54
N GLU A 51 -4.96 -21.27 -0.26
CA GLU A 51 -4.00 -22.07 -1.00
C GLU A 51 -3.50 -21.35 -2.25
N ARG A 52 -2.38 -21.82 -2.83
CA ARG A 52 -1.90 -21.34 -4.14
C ARG A 52 -2.73 -21.93 -5.27
N ASP A 53 -4.03 -21.62 -5.28
CA ASP A 53 -4.96 -22.08 -6.30
C ASP A 53 -5.01 -21.09 -7.47
N PRO A 54 -4.63 -21.49 -8.71
CA PRO A 54 -4.62 -20.59 -9.86
C PRO A 54 -6.02 -20.05 -10.21
N ARG A 55 -7.09 -20.72 -9.76
CA ARG A 55 -8.47 -20.24 -9.94
C ARG A 55 -8.71 -18.89 -9.28
N LEU A 56 -7.96 -18.52 -8.23
CA LEU A 56 -8.07 -17.21 -7.58
C LEU A 56 -7.87 -16.04 -8.56
N HIS A 57 -7.13 -16.25 -9.65
CA HIS A 57 -6.86 -15.22 -10.67
C HIS A 57 -7.77 -15.32 -11.91
N ARG A 58 -8.72 -16.26 -11.94
CA ARG A 58 -9.75 -16.34 -12.97
C ARG A 58 -10.97 -15.55 -12.52
N THR A 59 -11.44 -14.62 -13.35
CA THR A 59 -12.53 -13.66 -13.04
C THR A 59 -13.76 -14.34 -12.41
N GLU A 60 -14.13 -15.51 -12.91
CA GLU A 60 -15.23 -16.34 -12.39
C GLU A 60 -15.08 -16.71 -10.90
N TYR A 61 -13.84 -16.92 -10.43
CA TYR A 61 -13.54 -17.28 -9.04
C TYR A 61 -13.07 -16.08 -8.23
N THR A 62 -12.34 -15.15 -8.85
CA THR A 62 -11.87 -13.94 -8.19
C THR A 62 -13.02 -13.16 -7.56
N GLN A 63 -14.12 -12.96 -8.32
CA GLN A 63 -15.23 -12.13 -7.86
C GLN A 63 -15.92 -12.71 -6.62
N PRO A 64 -16.36 -13.97 -6.55
CA PRO A 64 -16.96 -14.51 -5.34
C PRO A 64 -15.97 -14.61 -4.16
N CYS A 65 -14.69 -14.89 -4.39
CA CYS A 65 -13.67 -14.94 -3.35
C CYS A 65 -13.45 -13.57 -2.67
N VAL A 66 -13.31 -12.51 -3.48
CA VAL A 66 -13.09 -11.15 -2.97
C VAL A 66 -14.33 -10.66 -2.22
N LEU A 67 -15.52 -10.78 -2.80
CA LEU A 67 -16.77 -10.38 -2.15
C LEU A 67 -16.97 -11.10 -0.81
N THR A 68 -16.70 -12.42 -0.76
CA THR A 68 -16.86 -13.19 0.49
C THR A 68 -15.90 -12.71 1.58
N MET A 69 -14.63 -12.45 1.23
CA MET A 69 -13.66 -11.92 2.19
C MET A 69 -14.05 -10.53 2.69
N GLU A 70 -14.51 -9.65 1.80
CA GLU A 70 -14.97 -8.31 2.13
C GLU A 70 -16.16 -8.33 3.09
N ILE A 71 -17.15 -9.19 2.83
CA ILE A 71 -18.31 -9.32 3.70
C ILE A 71 -17.97 -10.02 5.02
N ALA A 72 -17.04 -10.96 5.04
CA ALA A 72 -16.56 -11.57 6.28
C ALA A 72 -15.91 -10.52 7.20
N ALA A 73 -15.00 -9.70 6.66
CA ALA A 73 -14.39 -8.60 7.40
C ALA A 73 -15.41 -7.54 7.83
N TYR A 74 -16.34 -7.16 6.94
CA TYR A 74 -17.41 -6.23 7.23
C TYR A 74 -18.33 -6.70 8.38
N ARG A 75 -18.77 -7.96 8.35
CA ARG A 75 -19.64 -8.53 9.42
C ARG A 75 -18.92 -8.49 10.77
N VAL A 76 -17.65 -8.85 10.83
CA VAL A 76 -16.83 -8.73 12.05
C VAL A 76 -16.77 -7.27 12.52
N LEU A 77 -16.50 -6.34 11.61
CA LEU A 77 -16.40 -4.92 11.93
C LEU A 77 -17.67 -4.36 12.57
N VAL A 78 -18.83 -4.73 12.05
CA VAL A 78 -20.12 -4.28 12.58
C VAL A 78 -20.47 -4.99 13.89
N THR A 79 -20.30 -6.31 13.94
CA THR A 79 -20.80 -7.12 15.07
C THR A 79 -19.87 -7.04 16.28
N GLU A 80 -18.56 -7.14 16.08
CA GLU A 80 -17.57 -7.21 17.18
C GLU A 80 -17.04 -5.82 17.57
N PHE A 81 -16.99 -4.88 16.61
CA PHE A 81 -16.39 -3.56 16.84
C PHE A 81 -17.39 -2.40 16.79
N GLY A 82 -18.67 -2.70 16.58
CA GLY A 82 -19.76 -1.74 16.71
C GLY A 82 -19.75 -0.61 15.67
N ALA A 83 -19.15 -0.82 14.49
CA ALA A 83 -19.21 0.13 13.39
C ALA A 83 -20.65 0.32 12.92
N ARG A 84 -21.04 1.57 12.63
CA ARG A 84 -22.39 1.93 12.15
C ARG A 84 -22.28 2.60 10.78
N PRO A 85 -22.19 1.82 9.69
CA PRO A 85 -22.12 2.39 8.34
C PRO A 85 -23.41 3.10 7.95
N VAL A 86 -23.27 4.32 7.42
CA VAL A 86 -24.38 5.14 6.90
C VAL A 86 -24.30 5.31 5.38
N ALA A 87 -23.14 5.06 4.78
CA ALA A 87 -22.94 5.08 3.35
C ALA A 87 -21.95 4.00 2.91
N PHE A 88 -22.12 3.51 1.71
CA PHE A 88 -21.31 2.47 1.11
C PHE A 88 -20.91 2.83 -0.32
N GLY A 89 -19.71 2.44 -0.70
CA GLY A 89 -19.25 2.47 -2.08
C GLY A 89 -18.41 1.26 -2.41
N GLY A 90 -18.25 0.98 -3.68
CA GLY A 90 -17.39 -0.11 -4.10
C GLY A 90 -17.00 0.03 -5.57
N HIS A 91 -15.80 -0.41 -5.89
CA HIS A 91 -15.23 -0.28 -7.22
C HIS A 91 -15.54 -1.53 -8.06
N SER A 92 -16.32 -1.38 -9.12
CA SER A 92 -16.73 -2.48 -10.01
C SER A 92 -17.37 -3.65 -9.23
N LEU A 93 -16.62 -4.71 -8.96
CA LEU A 93 -17.03 -5.83 -8.09
C LEU A 93 -17.43 -5.35 -6.70
N GLY A 94 -16.68 -4.42 -6.12
CA GLY A 94 -16.93 -3.88 -4.79
C GLY A 94 -18.30 -3.21 -4.63
N GLU A 95 -18.96 -2.75 -5.71
CA GLU A 95 -20.35 -2.25 -5.67
C GLU A 95 -21.32 -3.36 -5.23
N TYR A 96 -21.08 -4.61 -5.63
CA TYR A 96 -21.89 -5.76 -5.18
C TYR A 96 -21.62 -6.09 -3.71
N ALA A 97 -20.37 -5.98 -3.24
CA ALA A 97 -20.08 -6.10 -1.81
C ALA A 97 -20.77 -5.00 -1.00
N ALA A 98 -20.76 -3.76 -1.49
CA ALA A 98 -21.46 -2.63 -0.89
C ALA A 98 -22.99 -2.87 -0.81
N LEU A 99 -23.59 -3.44 -1.86
CA LEU A 99 -25.00 -3.79 -1.89
C LEU A 99 -25.34 -4.94 -0.92
N VAL A 100 -24.48 -5.94 -0.77
CA VAL A 100 -24.64 -6.99 0.25
C VAL A 100 -24.49 -6.41 1.65
N ALA A 101 -23.48 -5.57 1.89
CA ALA A 101 -23.25 -4.91 3.17
C ALA A 101 -24.42 -4.00 3.59
N ALA A 102 -25.00 -3.27 2.64
CA ALA A 102 -26.20 -2.47 2.86
C ALA A 102 -27.49 -3.32 3.05
N GLY A 103 -27.41 -4.64 2.80
CA GLY A 103 -28.52 -5.59 2.90
C GLY A 103 -29.52 -5.48 1.75
N VAL A 104 -29.10 -5.01 0.57
CA VAL A 104 -29.88 -5.08 -0.68
C VAL A 104 -29.99 -6.52 -1.15
N PHE A 105 -28.87 -7.24 -1.17
CA PHE A 105 -28.81 -8.68 -1.43
C PHE A 105 -28.45 -9.44 -0.16
N GLU A 106 -28.99 -10.64 0.01
CA GLU A 106 -28.42 -11.63 0.91
C GLU A 106 -27.07 -12.10 0.37
N LEU A 107 -26.13 -12.52 1.24
CA LEU A 107 -24.79 -12.94 0.82
C LEU A 107 -24.85 -14.04 -0.26
N ALA A 108 -25.69 -15.04 -0.07
CA ALA A 108 -25.82 -16.16 -1.00
C ALA A 108 -26.22 -15.72 -2.42
N ASP A 109 -27.12 -14.75 -2.53
CA ASP A 109 -27.53 -14.19 -3.83
C ASP A 109 -26.40 -13.32 -4.43
N GLY A 110 -25.75 -12.49 -3.61
CA GLY A 110 -24.61 -11.68 -4.03
C GLY A 110 -23.47 -12.54 -4.59
N VAL A 111 -23.08 -13.60 -3.88
CA VAL A 111 -22.00 -14.51 -4.30
C VAL A 111 -22.33 -15.23 -5.61
N ARG A 112 -23.57 -15.75 -5.76
CA ARG A 112 -24.02 -16.38 -7.02
C ARG A 112 -24.01 -15.38 -8.17
N LEU A 113 -24.50 -14.18 -7.94
CA LEU A 113 -24.61 -13.14 -8.95
C LEU A 113 -23.23 -12.70 -9.46
N VAL A 114 -22.26 -12.48 -8.56
CA VAL A 114 -20.90 -12.08 -8.99
C VAL A 114 -20.11 -13.24 -9.60
N ARG A 115 -20.37 -14.48 -9.21
CA ARG A 115 -19.80 -15.65 -9.91
C ARG A 115 -20.29 -15.73 -11.35
N THR A 116 -21.59 -15.56 -11.55
CA THR A 116 -22.20 -15.52 -12.90
C THR A 116 -21.67 -14.34 -13.69
N ARG A 117 -21.61 -13.14 -13.08
CA ARG A 117 -21.01 -11.95 -13.69
C ARG A 117 -19.58 -12.22 -14.16
N GLY A 118 -18.74 -12.78 -13.29
CA GLY A 118 -17.36 -13.12 -13.61
C GLY A 118 -17.23 -14.12 -14.74
N ALA A 119 -18.07 -15.16 -14.76
CA ALA A 119 -18.09 -16.17 -15.81
C ALA A 119 -18.56 -15.60 -17.17
N LEU A 120 -19.57 -14.75 -17.18
CA LEU A 120 -20.05 -14.06 -18.39
C LEU A 120 -18.96 -13.11 -18.93
N MET A 121 -18.39 -12.26 -18.08
CA MET A 121 -17.34 -11.32 -18.46
C MET A 121 -16.09 -12.03 -19.01
N GLN A 122 -15.69 -13.16 -18.39
CA GLN A 122 -14.52 -13.93 -18.84
C GLN A 122 -14.74 -14.56 -20.23
N ARG A 123 -15.98 -14.92 -20.57
CA ARG A 123 -16.34 -15.55 -21.86
C ARG A 123 -16.80 -14.56 -22.94
N ALA A 124 -16.99 -13.29 -22.60
CA ALA A 124 -17.54 -12.29 -23.50
C ALA A 124 -16.66 -12.07 -24.74
N VAL A 125 -15.35 -12.23 -24.59
CA VAL A 125 -14.36 -12.02 -25.65
C VAL A 125 -13.35 -13.15 -25.60
N PRO A 126 -12.93 -13.71 -26.75
CA PRO A 126 -11.85 -14.70 -26.81
C PRO A 126 -10.57 -14.18 -26.16
N GLU A 127 -9.85 -15.06 -25.46
CA GLU A 127 -8.59 -14.71 -24.79
C GLU A 127 -7.57 -14.14 -25.78
N GLY A 128 -6.93 -13.03 -25.42
CA GLY A 128 -5.93 -12.34 -26.22
C GLY A 128 -6.50 -11.31 -27.24
N GLN A 129 -7.80 -11.23 -27.45
CA GLN A 129 -8.40 -10.24 -28.36
C GLN A 129 -8.66 -8.90 -27.69
N GLY A 130 -8.80 -8.85 -26.38
CA GLY A 130 -9.02 -7.63 -25.63
C GLY A 130 -7.85 -7.30 -24.72
N ALA A 131 -7.68 -6.00 -24.43
CA ALA A 131 -6.67 -5.50 -23.53
C ALA A 131 -7.18 -4.31 -22.72
N MET A 132 -6.52 -4.06 -21.58
CA MET A 132 -6.74 -2.89 -20.74
C MET A 132 -5.40 -2.29 -20.31
N ALA A 133 -5.39 -0.98 -20.06
CA ALA A 133 -4.21 -0.30 -19.52
C ALA A 133 -4.62 0.81 -18.55
N ALA A 134 -3.85 0.99 -17.48
CA ALA A 134 -3.96 2.16 -16.63
C ALA A 134 -3.09 3.30 -17.17
N LEU A 135 -3.68 4.48 -17.26
CA LEU A 135 -3.06 5.73 -17.67
C LEU A 135 -2.90 6.60 -16.42
N ILE A 136 -1.68 7.02 -16.13
CA ILE A 136 -1.39 7.79 -14.93
C ILE A 136 -0.67 9.07 -15.34
N LEU A 137 -1.31 10.20 -15.08
CA LEU A 137 -0.82 11.54 -15.35
C LEU A 137 -1.49 12.51 -14.37
N PRO A 138 -0.80 13.44 -13.71
CA PRO A 138 -1.44 14.46 -12.90
C PRO A 138 -2.50 15.24 -13.70
N ASP A 139 -3.66 15.46 -13.07
CA ASP A 139 -4.81 16.15 -13.66
C ASP A 139 -5.24 15.59 -15.04
N ILE A 140 -5.17 14.27 -15.20
CA ILE A 140 -5.39 13.55 -16.49
C ILE A 140 -6.71 13.94 -17.18
N ALA A 141 -7.75 14.27 -16.41
CA ALA A 141 -9.04 14.68 -16.94
C ALA A 141 -8.99 16.03 -17.69
N ALA A 142 -8.03 16.90 -17.34
CA ALA A 142 -7.85 18.21 -17.99
C ALA A 142 -6.90 18.16 -19.20
N CYS A 143 -6.24 17.01 -19.43
CA CYS A 143 -5.18 16.88 -20.43
C CYS A 143 -5.68 16.39 -21.81
N GLY A 144 -7.00 16.20 -22.04
CA GLY A 144 -7.53 15.70 -23.31
C GLY A 144 -7.19 14.24 -23.61
N VAL A 145 -6.75 13.49 -22.59
CA VAL A 145 -6.34 12.07 -22.75
C VAL A 145 -7.52 11.18 -23.14
N ALA A 146 -8.71 11.43 -22.59
CA ALA A 146 -9.90 10.63 -22.87
C ALA A 146 -10.32 10.74 -24.35
N GLU A 147 -10.22 11.93 -24.93
CA GLU A 147 -10.52 12.19 -26.34
C GLU A 147 -9.54 11.44 -27.25
N LEU A 148 -8.24 11.48 -26.96
CA LEU A 148 -7.21 10.76 -27.72
C LEU A 148 -7.40 9.24 -27.64
N VAL A 149 -7.85 8.73 -26.51
CA VAL A 149 -8.18 7.30 -26.32
C VAL A 149 -9.34 6.90 -27.22
N VAL A 150 -10.40 7.71 -27.27
CA VAL A 150 -11.59 7.46 -28.12
C VAL A 150 -11.23 7.55 -29.60
N GLU A 151 -10.44 8.53 -30.01
CA GLU A 151 -9.93 8.68 -31.38
C GLU A 151 -9.11 7.47 -31.83
N ALA A 152 -8.35 6.87 -30.90
CA ALA A 152 -7.59 5.64 -31.16
C ALA A 152 -8.46 4.36 -31.19
N GLY A 153 -9.78 4.46 -30.97
CA GLY A 153 -10.72 3.34 -30.98
C GLY A 153 -10.87 2.58 -29.69
N ALA A 154 -10.17 2.97 -28.62
CA ALA A 154 -10.33 2.45 -27.27
C ALA A 154 -11.41 3.21 -26.48
N GLU A 155 -11.76 2.73 -25.29
CA GLU A 155 -12.75 3.35 -24.42
C GLU A 155 -12.18 3.57 -23.01
N VAL A 156 -12.64 4.62 -22.32
CA VAL A 156 -12.36 4.77 -20.90
C VAL A 156 -13.23 3.76 -20.14
N ALA A 157 -12.57 2.83 -19.45
CA ALA A 157 -13.22 1.79 -18.62
C ALA A 157 -13.42 2.23 -17.15
N ASN A 158 -12.45 2.99 -16.61
CA ASN A 158 -12.53 3.50 -15.24
C ASN A 158 -12.02 4.94 -15.18
N ASP A 159 -12.79 5.81 -14.58
CA ASP A 159 -12.35 7.11 -14.07
C ASP A 159 -12.04 6.93 -12.57
N ASN A 160 -10.78 6.58 -12.26
CA ASN A 160 -10.37 6.16 -10.92
C ASN A 160 -10.04 7.32 -9.99
N SER A 161 -9.45 8.38 -10.52
CA SER A 161 -9.06 9.57 -9.74
C SER A 161 -8.72 10.73 -10.67
N THR A 162 -8.40 11.90 -10.11
CA THR A 162 -7.89 13.05 -10.88
C THR A 162 -6.64 12.71 -11.70
N ASP A 163 -5.89 11.68 -11.31
CA ASP A 163 -4.58 11.35 -11.87
C ASP A 163 -4.54 9.98 -12.55
N GLN A 164 -5.67 9.26 -12.60
CA GLN A 164 -5.69 7.92 -13.20
C GLN A 164 -6.99 7.58 -13.92
N LEU A 165 -6.85 7.21 -15.20
CA LEU A 165 -7.87 6.52 -15.99
C LEU A 165 -7.45 5.07 -16.27
N VAL A 166 -8.41 4.20 -16.53
CA VAL A 166 -8.16 2.88 -17.14
C VAL A 166 -8.87 2.85 -18.49
N ILE A 167 -8.17 2.37 -19.51
CA ILE A 167 -8.71 2.21 -20.85
C ILE A 167 -8.89 0.73 -21.19
N SER A 168 -9.84 0.46 -22.06
CA SER A 168 -10.26 -0.88 -22.47
C SER A 168 -10.60 -0.90 -23.95
N GLY A 169 -10.31 -1.99 -24.63
CA GLY A 169 -10.59 -2.16 -26.04
C GLY A 169 -10.00 -3.44 -26.62
N ASP A 170 -10.06 -3.59 -27.94
CA ASP A 170 -9.25 -4.61 -28.60
C ASP A 170 -7.76 -4.28 -28.50
N SER A 171 -6.93 -5.29 -28.69
CA SER A 171 -5.48 -5.16 -28.53
C SER A 171 -4.86 -4.12 -29.48
N ASP A 172 -5.40 -3.96 -30.67
CA ASP A 172 -4.89 -3.00 -31.67
C ASP A 172 -5.26 -1.58 -31.27
N ALA A 173 -6.49 -1.33 -30.80
CA ALA A 173 -6.91 -0.03 -30.31
C ALA A 173 -6.10 0.41 -29.08
N ILE A 174 -5.80 -0.52 -28.16
CA ILE A 174 -4.93 -0.23 -27.00
C ILE A 174 -3.50 0.09 -27.43
N ALA A 175 -2.97 -0.61 -28.44
CA ALA A 175 -1.64 -0.31 -29.00
C ALA A 175 -1.62 1.05 -29.72
N ALA A 176 -2.66 1.38 -30.49
CA ALA A 176 -2.82 2.68 -31.13
C ALA A 176 -2.91 3.83 -30.11
N ALA A 177 -3.73 3.67 -29.06
CA ALA A 177 -3.84 4.62 -27.96
C ALA A 177 -2.47 4.85 -27.30
N ARG A 178 -1.70 3.78 -27.04
CA ARG A 178 -0.36 3.88 -26.48
C ARG A 178 0.57 4.74 -27.36
N ALA A 179 0.54 4.53 -28.67
CA ALA A 179 1.42 5.26 -29.59
C ALA A 179 1.08 6.77 -29.61
N VAL A 180 -0.22 7.11 -29.72
CA VAL A 180 -0.68 8.51 -29.74
C VAL A 180 -0.39 9.21 -28.41
N LEU A 181 -0.63 8.51 -27.29
CA LEU A 181 -0.39 9.07 -25.95
C LEU A 181 1.09 9.27 -25.65
N ALA A 182 1.97 8.38 -26.13
CA ALA A 182 3.41 8.54 -25.98
C ALA A 182 3.96 9.78 -26.72
N ASP A 183 3.37 10.12 -27.86
CA ASP A 183 3.74 11.32 -28.64
C ASP A 183 3.21 12.62 -27.98
N ARG A 184 1.95 12.61 -27.55
CA ARG A 184 1.27 13.81 -27.04
C ARG A 184 1.52 14.10 -25.57
N HIS A 185 1.76 13.05 -24.76
CA HIS A 185 1.95 13.12 -23.32
C HIS A 185 3.15 12.26 -22.92
N PRO A 186 4.40 12.68 -23.14
CA PRO A 186 5.60 11.89 -22.85
C PRO A 186 5.76 11.54 -21.36
N ASP A 187 5.17 12.33 -20.47
CA ASP A 187 5.16 12.09 -19.01
C ASP A 187 4.05 11.12 -18.57
N LEU A 188 3.13 10.73 -19.46
CA LEU A 188 2.06 9.81 -19.15
C LEU A 188 2.62 8.39 -18.97
N ARG A 189 2.31 7.79 -17.82
CA ARG A 189 2.64 6.39 -17.57
C ARG A 189 1.53 5.49 -18.09
N PHE A 190 1.86 4.70 -19.09
CA PHE A 190 1.00 3.68 -19.67
C PHE A 190 1.32 2.31 -19.07
N VAL A 191 0.39 1.73 -18.30
CA VAL A 191 0.58 0.48 -17.56
C VAL A 191 -0.42 -0.58 -18.07
N PRO A 192 0.01 -1.56 -18.88
CA PRO A 192 -0.85 -2.68 -19.27
C PRO A 192 -1.39 -3.43 -18.06
N LEU A 193 -2.66 -3.84 -18.09
CA LEU A 193 -3.30 -4.61 -17.05
C LEU A 193 -3.41 -6.08 -17.45
N ARG A 194 -3.16 -6.99 -16.51
CA ARG A 194 -3.38 -8.43 -16.71
C ARG A 194 -4.85 -8.76 -16.51
N VAL A 195 -5.61 -8.68 -17.57
CA VAL A 195 -7.01 -9.05 -17.57
C VAL A 195 -7.32 -9.96 -18.77
N SER A 196 -8.31 -10.83 -18.60
CA SER A 196 -8.71 -11.80 -19.64
C SER A 196 -9.61 -11.21 -20.72
N ALA A 197 -10.16 -10.00 -20.50
CA ALA A 197 -11.13 -9.38 -21.39
C ALA A 197 -11.14 -7.85 -21.21
N PRO A 198 -11.63 -7.09 -22.22
CA PRO A 198 -11.74 -5.64 -22.18
C PRO A 198 -12.97 -5.20 -21.38
N PHE A 199 -12.89 -5.30 -20.04
CA PHE A 199 -13.99 -4.99 -19.13
C PHE A 199 -14.44 -3.54 -19.22
N HIS A 200 -15.69 -3.27 -18.86
CA HIS A 200 -16.30 -1.93 -18.83
C HIS A 200 -16.24 -1.20 -20.18
N SER A 201 -16.45 -1.93 -21.27
CA SER A 201 -16.44 -1.41 -22.64
C SER A 201 -17.60 -1.99 -23.46
N ARG A 202 -17.79 -1.47 -24.68
CA ARG A 202 -18.80 -1.99 -25.63
C ARG A 202 -18.71 -3.50 -25.88
N TRP A 203 -17.53 -4.09 -25.72
CA TRP A 203 -17.30 -5.53 -25.86
C TRP A 203 -18.06 -6.37 -24.83
N MET A 204 -18.47 -5.76 -23.71
CA MET A 204 -19.27 -6.41 -22.67
C MET A 204 -20.78 -6.30 -22.91
N ARG A 205 -21.27 -5.53 -23.91
CA ARG A 205 -22.71 -5.34 -24.16
C ARG A 205 -23.45 -6.64 -24.47
N GLY A 206 -22.77 -7.57 -25.15
CA GLY A 206 -23.35 -8.86 -25.51
C GLY A 206 -23.81 -9.72 -24.33
N ILE A 207 -23.30 -9.49 -23.14
CA ILE A 207 -23.67 -10.25 -21.94
C ILE A 207 -24.66 -9.53 -21.02
N GLU A 208 -25.08 -8.30 -21.34
CA GLU A 208 -26.02 -7.52 -20.51
C GLU A 208 -27.37 -8.22 -20.36
N ALA A 209 -27.90 -8.80 -21.43
CA ALA A 209 -29.21 -9.47 -21.41
C ALA A 209 -29.16 -10.76 -20.55
N ASP A 210 -28.11 -11.55 -20.69
CA ASP A 210 -27.93 -12.76 -19.87
C ASP A 210 -27.79 -12.40 -18.39
N PHE A 211 -26.99 -11.39 -18.08
CA PHE A 211 -26.84 -10.92 -16.71
C PHE A 211 -28.14 -10.34 -16.15
N ALA A 212 -28.92 -9.60 -16.94
CA ALA A 212 -30.22 -9.08 -16.54
C ALA A 212 -31.19 -10.21 -16.15
N GLY A 213 -31.17 -11.34 -16.88
CA GLY A 213 -31.94 -12.55 -16.52
C GLY A 213 -31.58 -13.06 -15.12
N HIS A 214 -30.30 -13.25 -14.83
CA HIS A 214 -29.85 -13.70 -13.51
C HIS A 214 -30.14 -12.68 -12.39
N LEU A 215 -30.07 -11.38 -12.69
CA LEU A 215 -30.45 -10.34 -11.74
C LEU A 215 -31.95 -10.35 -11.45
N ALA A 216 -32.79 -10.62 -12.45
CA ALA A 216 -34.25 -10.75 -12.30
C ALA A 216 -34.61 -11.95 -11.40
N ASP A 217 -33.85 -13.05 -11.42
CA ASP A 217 -34.02 -14.18 -10.50
C ASP A 217 -33.81 -13.80 -9.01
N CYS A 218 -33.00 -12.77 -8.77
CA CYS A 218 -32.75 -12.22 -7.44
C CYS A 218 -33.80 -11.19 -7.01
N ALA A 219 -34.51 -10.56 -7.95
CA ALA A 219 -35.45 -9.45 -7.69
C ALA A 219 -36.50 -9.69 -6.60
N PRO A 220 -37.15 -10.89 -6.47
CA PRO A 220 -38.11 -11.14 -5.43
C PRO A 220 -37.55 -11.10 -4.00
N ARG A 221 -36.24 -11.28 -3.84
CA ARG A 221 -35.51 -11.26 -2.55
C ARG A 221 -34.73 -9.97 -2.32
N MET A 222 -34.60 -9.16 -3.35
CA MET A 222 -33.86 -7.91 -3.32
C MET A 222 -34.59 -6.83 -2.53
N ARG A 223 -33.89 -6.18 -1.60
CA ARG A 223 -34.43 -5.05 -0.81
C ARG A 223 -33.94 -3.74 -1.43
N ALA A 224 -34.44 -3.42 -2.63
CA ALA A 224 -33.95 -2.27 -3.44
C ALA A 224 -34.00 -0.93 -2.68
N ALA A 225 -34.95 -0.73 -1.76
CA ALA A 225 -35.03 0.49 -0.95
C ALA A 225 -33.77 0.78 -0.13
N ARG A 226 -32.95 -0.22 0.18
CA ARG A 226 -31.67 -0.04 0.91
C ARG A 226 -30.53 0.47 0.03
N ALA A 227 -30.68 0.42 -1.30
CA ALA A 227 -29.64 0.86 -2.23
C ALA A 227 -29.34 2.36 -2.17
N VAL A 228 -30.24 3.17 -1.57
CA VAL A 228 -30.03 4.62 -1.39
C VAL A 228 -28.81 4.98 -0.55
N ALA A 229 -28.26 4.01 0.19
CA ALA A 229 -27.00 4.18 0.93
C ALA A 229 -25.75 3.77 0.14
N VAL A 230 -25.90 3.28 -1.11
CA VAL A 230 -24.80 2.73 -1.92
C VAL A 230 -24.61 3.59 -3.18
N THR A 231 -23.36 3.91 -3.52
CA THR A 231 -23.05 4.64 -4.75
C THR A 231 -23.03 3.71 -5.97
N SER A 232 -23.58 4.18 -7.10
CA SER A 232 -23.57 3.50 -8.39
C SER A 232 -22.34 3.85 -9.21
N ASN A 233 -21.61 2.85 -9.66
CA ASN A 233 -20.46 3.07 -10.57
C ASN A 233 -20.91 3.59 -11.94
N TYR A 234 -22.15 3.27 -12.37
CA TYR A 234 -22.69 3.73 -13.64
C TYR A 234 -23.01 5.21 -13.64
N THR A 235 -23.64 5.72 -12.56
CA THR A 235 -24.05 7.15 -12.49
C THR A 235 -23.03 8.03 -11.79
N GLY A 236 -22.20 7.49 -10.90
CA GLY A 236 -21.33 8.25 -10.02
C GLY A 236 -22.02 8.81 -8.76
N GLU A 237 -23.34 8.60 -8.61
CA GLU A 237 -24.17 9.08 -7.51
C GLU A 237 -24.76 7.90 -6.73
N PHE A 238 -25.48 8.16 -5.63
CA PHE A 238 -26.19 7.12 -4.90
C PHE A 238 -27.29 6.49 -5.77
N HIS A 239 -27.50 5.18 -5.59
CA HIS A 239 -28.56 4.46 -6.29
C HIS A 239 -29.96 4.98 -5.94
N ARG A 240 -30.86 4.83 -6.91
CA ARG A 240 -32.30 4.94 -6.71
C ARG A 240 -32.92 3.55 -6.84
N PRO A 241 -33.85 3.16 -5.95
CA PRO A 241 -34.46 1.82 -5.97
C PRO A 241 -35.03 1.43 -7.33
N GLU A 242 -35.64 2.41 -8.03
CA GLU A 242 -36.36 2.22 -9.30
C GLU A 242 -35.43 1.87 -10.46
N THR A 243 -34.18 2.35 -10.44
CA THR A 243 -33.20 2.18 -11.51
C THR A 243 -32.06 1.23 -11.13
N LEU A 244 -32.09 0.63 -9.93
CA LEU A 244 -31.01 -0.21 -9.42
C LEU A 244 -30.65 -1.33 -10.38
N ALA A 245 -31.63 -2.13 -10.81
CA ALA A 245 -31.37 -3.27 -11.69
C ALA A 245 -30.81 -2.83 -13.05
N GLU A 246 -31.34 -1.77 -13.64
CA GLU A 246 -30.83 -1.20 -14.89
C GLU A 246 -29.37 -0.76 -14.73
N HIS A 247 -29.06 -0.02 -13.66
CA HIS A 247 -27.70 0.50 -13.43
C HIS A 247 -26.69 -0.63 -13.21
N LEU A 248 -27.05 -1.73 -12.54
CA LEU A 248 -26.18 -2.88 -12.35
C LEU A 248 -25.91 -3.63 -13.66
N VAL A 249 -26.89 -3.71 -14.56
CA VAL A 249 -26.71 -4.27 -15.90
C VAL A 249 -25.79 -3.38 -16.73
N ARG A 250 -26.05 -2.06 -16.75
CA ARG A 250 -25.24 -1.09 -17.51
C ARG A 250 -23.82 -0.97 -16.97
N GLN A 251 -23.59 -1.19 -15.67
CA GLN A 251 -22.26 -1.17 -15.08
C GLN A 251 -21.27 -2.14 -15.78
N ILE A 252 -21.78 -3.24 -16.37
CA ILE A 252 -20.94 -4.26 -17.00
C ILE A 252 -20.18 -3.70 -18.21
N SER A 253 -20.86 -2.87 -19.03
CA SER A 253 -20.36 -2.35 -20.30
C SER A 253 -20.07 -0.85 -20.32
N ALA A 254 -20.29 -0.18 -19.18
CA ALA A 254 -20.09 1.25 -19.03
C ALA A 254 -18.91 1.58 -18.11
N PRO A 255 -18.33 2.79 -18.21
CA PRO A 255 -17.25 3.23 -17.35
C PRO A 255 -17.61 3.20 -15.86
N VAL A 256 -16.67 2.75 -15.02
CA VAL A 256 -16.72 2.93 -13.57
C VAL A 256 -16.39 4.39 -13.23
N ARG A 257 -17.36 5.17 -12.79
CA ARG A 257 -17.23 6.58 -12.43
C ARG A 257 -16.76 6.76 -10.99
N TRP A 258 -15.57 6.22 -10.68
CA TRP A 258 -15.10 6.16 -9.30
C TRP A 258 -14.78 7.53 -8.71
N THR A 259 -14.23 8.45 -9.48
CA THR A 259 -14.01 9.85 -9.05
C THR A 259 -15.30 10.51 -8.59
N ALA A 260 -16.40 10.31 -9.32
CA ALA A 260 -17.72 10.82 -8.94
C ALA A 260 -18.26 10.11 -7.68
N ASN A 261 -18.11 8.78 -7.58
CA ASN A 261 -18.48 8.01 -6.40
C ASN A 261 -17.75 8.50 -5.14
N MET A 262 -16.45 8.75 -5.22
CA MET A 262 -15.69 9.30 -4.10
C MET A 262 -16.24 10.65 -3.65
N ARG A 263 -16.51 11.56 -4.59
CA ARG A 263 -17.10 12.87 -4.29
C ARG A 263 -18.49 12.74 -3.63
N ALA A 264 -19.32 11.79 -4.09
CA ALA A 264 -20.61 11.50 -3.49
C ALA A 264 -20.47 11.01 -2.04
N LEU A 265 -19.57 10.06 -1.80
CA LEU A 265 -19.30 9.52 -0.46
C LEU A 265 -18.71 10.56 0.50
N LEU A 266 -17.92 11.51 0.00
CA LEU A 266 -17.34 12.58 0.82
C LEU A 266 -18.38 13.53 1.39
N ARG A 267 -19.58 13.65 0.77
CA ARG A 267 -20.67 14.48 1.27
C ARG A 267 -21.23 14.02 2.64
N SER A 268 -21.01 12.76 3.03
CA SER A 268 -21.40 12.25 4.34
C SER A 268 -20.64 12.87 5.51
N GLY A 269 -19.42 13.36 5.27
CA GLY A 269 -18.54 13.89 6.32
C GLY A 269 -18.00 12.87 7.31
N THR A 270 -18.41 11.59 7.22
CA THR A 270 -18.05 10.54 8.17
C THR A 270 -16.64 9.98 7.92
N PRO A 271 -15.99 9.37 8.96
CA PRO A 271 -14.78 8.57 8.76
C PRO A 271 -14.99 7.48 7.72
N ARG A 272 -13.99 7.22 6.91
CA ARG A 272 -14.05 6.26 5.80
C ARG A 272 -13.11 5.09 6.05
N TYR A 273 -13.62 3.88 5.83
CA TYR A 273 -12.87 2.63 5.97
C TYR A 273 -12.88 1.87 4.65
N GLU A 274 -11.71 1.48 4.16
CA GLU A 274 -11.59 0.54 3.04
C GLU A 274 -11.43 -0.86 3.60
N VAL A 275 -12.45 -1.69 3.37
CA VAL A 275 -12.55 -3.07 3.86
C VAL A 275 -12.34 -4.04 2.72
N GLY A 276 -11.25 -4.80 2.74
CA GLY A 276 -10.96 -5.75 1.67
C GLY A 276 -9.55 -6.32 1.74
N PRO A 277 -9.19 -7.28 0.87
CA PRO A 277 -7.92 -8.02 0.95
C PRO A 277 -6.67 -7.15 0.72
N SER A 278 -6.82 -6.03 0.04
CA SER A 278 -5.82 -4.96 -0.10
C SER A 278 -6.52 -3.61 -0.12
N ALA A 279 -5.78 -2.50 -0.14
CA ALA A 279 -6.38 -1.16 -0.04
C ALA A 279 -5.96 -0.24 -1.21
N PRO A 280 -6.38 -0.54 -2.45
CA PRO A 280 -6.06 0.30 -3.62
C PRO A 280 -6.83 1.61 -3.64
N LEU A 281 -8.07 1.67 -3.07
CA LEU A 281 -8.95 2.82 -3.16
C LEU A 281 -8.48 4.00 -2.30
N SER A 282 -7.80 3.72 -1.20
CA SER A 282 -7.22 4.76 -0.33
C SER A 282 -6.28 5.71 -1.09
N LYS A 283 -5.60 5.21 -2.12
CA LYS A 283 -4.75 6.03 -2.99
C LYS A 283 -5.56 6.98 -3.87
N PHE A 284 -6.72 6.54 -4.36
CA PHE A 284 -7.61 7.38 -5.16
C PHE A 284 -8.25 8.47 -4.31
N PHE A 285 -8.70 8.15 -3.11
CA PHE A 285 -9.20 9.16 -2.16
C PHE A 285 -8.12 10.18 -1.79
N ALA A 286 -6.86 9.77 -1.71
CA ALA A 286 -5.75 10.67 -1.40
C ALA A 286 -5.57 11.79 -2.44
N THR A 287 -5.91 11.56 -3.73
CA THR A 287 -5.89 12.61 -4.77
C THR A 287 -6.93 13.72 -4.53
N LEU A 288 -7.98 13.42 -3.75
CA LEU A 288 -8.99 14.38 -3.32
C LEU A 288 -8.70 14.98 -1.93
N GLY A 289 -7.51 14.74 -1.37
CA GLY A 289 -7.14 15.19 -0.02
C GLY A 289 -7.92 14.48 1.10
N ALA A 290 -8.57 13.35 0.81
CA ALA A 290 -9.47 12.66 1.71
C ALA A 290 -8.85 11.37 2.27
N PRO A 291 -8.53 11.29 3.56
CA PRO A 291 -7.95 10.08 4.15
C PRO A 291 -9.00 8.95 4.23
N VAL A 292 -8.55 7.73 3.98
CA VAL A 292 -9.31 6.49 4.17
C VAL A 292 -8.49 5.54 5.03
N ILE A 293 -9.10 4.98 6.03
CA ILE A 293 -8.47 4.04 6.95
C ILE A 293 -8.58 2.63 6.36
N ARG A 294 -7.46 1.95 6.23
CA ARG A 294 -7.39 0.61 5.67
C ARG A 294 -7.73 -0.43 6.72
N ILE A 295 -8.56 -1.42 6.33
CA ILE A 295 -8.87 -2.63 7.10
C ILE A 295 -8.75 -3.84 6.16
N ALA A 296 -7.53 -4.35 5.97
CA ALA A 296 -7.24 -5.49 5.11
C ALA A 296 -6.86 -6.75 5.88
N THR A 297 -6.49 -6.60 7.15
CA THR A 297 -6.07 -7.68 8.04
C THR A 297 -6.65 -7.47 9.44
N VAL A 298 -6.71 -8.53 10.23
CA VAL A 298 -7.04 -8.46 11.65
C VAL A 298 -6.07 -7.54 12.41
N GLY A 299 -4.80 -7.48 11.98
CA GLY A 299 -3.81 -6.56 12.56
C GLY A 299 -4.16 -5.08 12.34
N ASP A 300 -4.69 -4.72 11.16
CA ASP A 300 -5.16 -3.36 10.90
C ASP A 300 -6.31 -2.99 11.87
N LEU A 301 -7.23 -3.93 12.09
CA LEU A 301 -8.39 -3.74 12.97
C LEU A 301 -7.99 -3.55 14.44
N ARG A 302 -7.04 -4.35 14.95
CA ARG A 302 -6.51 -4.22 16.32
C ARG A 302 -5.85 -2.88 16.55
N THR A 303 -5.04 -2.42 15.61
CA THR A 303 -4.38 -1.10 15.69
C THR A 303 -5.41 0.03 15.84
N LEU A 304 -6.53 -0.04 15.12
CA LEU A 304 -7.61 0.96 15.23
C LEU A 304 -8.35 0.90 16.58
N SER A 305 -8.47 -0.29 17.17
CA SER A 305 -9.11 -0.47 18.47
C SER A 305 -8.27 0.11 19.60
N ASP A 306 -6.97 -0.08 19.55
CA ASP A 306 -6.01 0.43 20.54
C ASP A 306 -5.94 1.96 20.49
N GLU A 307 -5.94 2.56 19.30
CA GLU A 307 -5.98 4.01 19.13
C GLU A 307 -7.29 4.64 19.64
N ALA A 308 -8.40 3.94 19.54
CA ALA A 308 -9.70 4.39 20.05
C ALA A 308 -9.78 4.29 21.58
N GLY A 309 -9.18 3.25 22.16
CA GLY A 309 -9.12 3.04 23.63
C GLY A 309 -8.24 4.07 24.35
N SER A 310 -7.21 4.60 23.69
CA SER A 310 -6.28 5.59 24.27
C SER A 310 -6.84 7.03 24.32
N LYS A 311 -8.00 7.30 23.72
CA LYS A 311 -8.65 8.62 23.63
C LYS A 311 -9.85 8.81 24.58
N SER A 312 -10.10 7.93 25.54
CA SER A 312 -11.11 8.16 26.58
C SER A 312 -10.52 8.98 27.73
N PRO A 313 -10.95 10.22 27.96
CA PRO A 313 -10.65 10.91 29.19
C PRO A 313 -11.48 10.32 30.32
N MET A 314 -10.84 10.03 31.43
CA MET A 314 -11.46 9.66 32.70
C MET A 314 -12.47 10.73 33.16
N GLY A 315 -13.53 10.25 33.73
CA GLY A 315 -14.76 10.89 34.05
C GLY A 315 -14.71 12.22 34.79
N GLU A 316 -15.72 12.99 34.46
CA GLU A 316 -16.37 13.87 35.42
C GLU A 316 -17.89 13.77 35.21
N THR A 317 -18.50 13.25 36.26
CA THR A 317 -19.94 13.33 36.51
C THR A 317 -20.32 14.79 36.78
N LEU A 318 -21.20 15.37 35.98
CA LEU A 318 -22.05 16.47 36.41
C LEU A 318 -23.44 16.35 35.80
N SER A 319 -24.37 16.41 36.73
CA SER A 319 -25.82 16.38 36.64
C SER A 319 -26.39 17.67 36.10
N ALA A 320 -27.62 17.53 35.53
CA ALA A 320 -28.73 18.45 35.50
C ALA A 320 -28.92 19.43 34.34
N SER A 321 -29.98 19.13 33.60
CA SER A 321 -31.05 20.00 33.10
C SER A 321 -30.77 21.46 32.81
N ALA A 322 -30.98 21.85 31.55
CA ALA A 322 -31.72 23.07 31.21
C ALA A 322 -32.23 23.05 29.76
N THR A 323 -33.43 23.48 29.66
CA THR A 323 -34.36 23.62 28.55
C THR A 323 -33.85 24.41 27.34
N LEU A 324 -34.26 23.95 26.17
CA LEU A 324 -34.17 24.64 24.87
C LEU A 324 -35.15 25.82 24.78
N GLU A 325 -34.70 26.94 24.26
CA GLU A 325 -35.51 27.87 23.47
C GLU A 325 -34.68 28.40 22.26
N PRO A 326 -35.36 28.68 21.12
CA PRO A 326 -34.66 29.00 19.86
C PRO A 326 -34.51 30.51 19.64
N GLN A 327 -33.39 30.92 19.09
CA GLN A 327 -33.24 32.31 18.57
C GLN A 327 -32.79 32.29 17.10
N THR A 328 -33.54 33.04 16.31
CA THR A 328 -33.41 33.37 14.89
C THR A 328 -32.25 34.34 14.61
N PRO A 329 -31.73 34.40 13.36
CA PRO A 329 -30.50 35.12 13.04
C PRO A 329 -30.73 36.57 12.68
N ALA A 330 -29.77 37.41 13.01
CA ALA A 330 -29.67 38.79 12.53
C ALA A 330 -28.43 38.98 11.66
N ALA A 331 -28.62 39.80 10.63
CA ALA A 331 -27.72 40.05 9.51
C ALA A 331 -26.55 41.03 9.84
N ASP A 332 -25.56 40.93 8.94
CA ASP A 332 -24.28 41.63 8.76
C ASP A 332 -24.11 43.09 9.21
N PRO A 333 -22.84 43.52 9.39
CA PRO A 333 -22.24 44.34 8.33
C PRO A 333 -20.77 44.05 8.02
N VAL A 334 -20.41 44.25 6.74
CA VAL A 334 -19.08 44.26 6.16
C VAL A 334 -18.25 45.44 6.73
N PRO A 335 -16.97 45.25 7.04
CA PRO A 335 -16.03 46.39 7.04
C PRO A 335 -14.88 46.23 6.03
N ALA A 336 -14.47 47.40 5.59
CA ALA A 336 -13.50 47.72 4.56
C ALA A 336 -12.08 47.24 4.80
N SER A 337 -11.43 46.99 3.65
CA SER A 337 -10.00 47.19 3.31
C SER A 337 -9.02 47.35 4.47
N ALA A 338 -8.16 46.34 4.66
CA ALA A 338 -6.91 46.48 5.40
C ALA A 338 -5.73 45.97 4.58
N THR A 339 -4.76 46.83 4.46
CA THR A 339 -3.43 46.74 3.87
C THR A 339 -2.72 45.43 4.04
N VAL A 340 -2.19 44.95 2.91
CA VAL A 340 -1.28 43.77 2.81
C VAL A 340 0.02 44.11 3.55
N SER A 341 0.22 43.45 4.67
CA SER A 341 1.53 43.36 5.35
C SER A 341 2.24 42.12 4.81
N VAL A 342 3.34 42.34 4.10
CA VAL A 342 4.23 41.27 3.61
C VAL A 342 4.98 40.69 4.80
N THR A 343 4.58 39.52 5.26
CA THR A 343 5.40 38.68 6.15
C THR A 343 6.50 38.00 5.33
N PRO A 344 7.74 37.94 5.82
CA PRO A 344 8.83 37.28 5.10
C PRO A 344 8.58 35.77 4.98
N GLU A 345 8.80 35.29 3.77
CA GLU A 345 8.76 33.87 3.39
C GLU A 345 9.62 33.05 4.37
N PRO A 346 9.11 31.92 4.92
CA PRO A 346 9.94 31.06 5.76
C PRO A 346 11.07 30.49 4.90
N ALA A 347 12.29 30.57 5.41
CA ALA A 347 13.51 30.09 4.77
C ALA A 347 13.29 28.69 4.14
N ARG A 348 13.65 28.54 2.86
CA ARG A 348 13.65 27.27 2.12
C ARG A 348 14.33 26.22 2.99
N ARG A 349 13.59 25.14 3.30
CA ARG A 349 14.17 23.92 3.89
C ARG A 349 15.26 23.43 2.94
N PRO A 350 16.43 23.02 3.46
CA PRO A 350 17.49 22.46 2.62
C PRO A 350 16.93 21.28 1.83
N GLU A 351 17.25 21.23 0.55
CA GLU A 351 16.87 20.12 -0.34
C GLU A 351 17.53 18.83 0.18
N THR A 352 16.74 17.94 0.76
CA THR A 352 17.20 16.66 1.33
C THR A 352 17.36 15.58 0.27
N GLY A 353 17.58 15.93 -1.00
CA GLY A 353 17.71 14.97 -2.10
C GLY A 353 16.54 14.00 -2.25
N GLY A 354 15.37 14.35 -1.72
CA GLY A 354 14.17 13.51 -1.78
C GLY A 354 14.11 12.36 -0.75
N LEU A 355 15.10 12.21 0.16
CA LEU A 355 14.99 11.26 1.27
C LEU A 355 13.96 11.71 2.31
N THR A 356 13.27 10.75 2.94
CA THR A 356 12.35 11.02 4.04
C THR A 356 12.59 10.07 5.21
N ILE A 357 12.20 10.49 6.43
CA ILE A 357 12.25 9.64 7.63
C ILE A 357 10.83 9.42 8.16
N HIS A 358 10.46 8.16 8.33
CA HIS A 358 9.23 7.73 8.97
C HIS A 358 9.52 7.42 10.44
N ARG A 359 9.04 8.26 11.36
CA ARG A 359 9.30 8.14 12.80
C ARG A 359 8.13 7.46 13.50
N LYS A 360 8.43 6.51 14.39
CA LYS A 360 7.44 5.79 15.22
C LYS A 360 8.00 5.56 16.62
N THR A 361 7.21 5.93 17.62
CA THR A 361 7.52 5.68 19.04
C THR A 361 6.30 5.12 19.77
N ALA A 362 6.52 4.34 20.83
CA ALA A 362 5.46 3.85 21.72
C ALA A 362 5.45 4.58 23.06
N GLY A 363 6.56 5.20 23.46
CA GLY A 363 6.72 5.91 24.72
C GLY A 363 7.59 7.16 24.57
N THR A 364 8.17 7.67 25.67
CA THR A 364 9.13 8.77 25.61
C THR A 364 10.46 8.28 25.08
N PRO A 365 10.89 8.71 23.89
CA PRO A 365 12.11 8.23 23.29
C PRO A 365 13.35 8.70 24.04
N ARG A 366 14.29 7.78 24.26
CA ARG A 366 15.62 8.04 24.85
C ARG A 366 16.74 7.74 23.88
N LEU A 367 16.45 7.01 22.80
CA LEU A 367 17.37 6.68 21.72
C LEU A 367 16.61 6.60 20.41
N ARG A 368 17.23 7.07 19.31
CA ARG A 368 16.74 6.89 17.96
C ARG A 368 17.47 5.78 17.24
N LEU A 369 16.73 4.85 16.66
CA LEU A 369 17.27 3.81 15.79
C LEU A 369 16.94 4.16 14.32
N PHE A 370 17.94 4.67 13.59
CA PHE A 370 17.80 4.92 12.16
C PHE A 370 18.00 3.62 11.39
N CYS A 371 16.98 3.22 10.64
CA CYS A 371 16.99 2.01 9.83
C CYS A 371 17.13 2.35 8.35
N TRP A 372 18.23 1.90 7.76
CA TRP A 372 18.59 2.14 6.36
C TRP A 372 18.03 1.04 5.47
N PRO A 373 17.38 1.38 4.34
CA PRO A 373 16.78 0.39 3.46
C PRO A 373 17.84 -0.43 2.72
N PHE A 374 17.54 -1.69 2.49
CA PHE A 374 18.27 -2.53 1.52
C PHE A 374 17.82 -2.19 0.09
N ALA A 375 18.54 -2.67 -0.94
CA ALA A 375 18.18 -2.44 -2.34
C ALA A 375 16.75 -2.96 -2.62
N GLY A 376 15.88 -2.10 -3.17
CA GLY A 376 14.44 -2.36 -3.33
C GLY A 376 13.63 -2.22 -2.04
N GLY A 377 14.26 -2.00 -0.89
CA GLY A 377 13.62 -1.83 0.40
C GLY A 377 12.83 -0.54 0.52
N LYS A 378 11.85 -0.54 1.43
CA LYS A 378 11.00 0.60 1.77
C LYS A 378 11.03 0.79 3.29
N ALA A 379 10.79 2.02 3.76
CA ALA A 379 10.65 2.29 5.20
C ALA A 379 9.58 1.39 5.86
N ALA A 380 8.54 1.02 5.11
CA ALA A 380 7.49 0.12 5.56
C ALA A 380 7.99 -1.28 5.97
N ALA A 381 9.15 -1.74 5.49
CA ALA A 381 9.75 -3.02 5.89
C ALA A 381 10.11 -3.05 7.38
N TYR A 382 10.41 -1.89 7.97
CA TYR A 382 10.76 -1.73 9.38
C TYR A 382 9.55 -1.41 10.28
N THR A 383 8.37 -1.12 9.72
CA THR A 383 7.17 -0.78 10.50
C THR A 383 6.79 -1.84 11.55
N PRO A 384 6.85 -3.16 11.25
CA PRO A 384 6.55 -4.20 12.24
C PRO A 384 7.54 -4.28 13.41
N TRP A 385 8.72 -3.69 13.28
CA TRP A 385 9.75 -3.70 14.31
C TRP A 385 9.33 -2.93 15.56
N ARG A 386 8.48 -1.90 15.40
CA ARG A 386 8.03 -1.05 16.49
C ARG A 386 7.39 -1.85 17.64
N GLN A 387 6.67 -2.93 17.31
CA GLN A 387 5.98 -3.76 18.31
C GLN A 387 6.92 -4.63 19.16
N GLN A 388 8.16 -4.81 18.73
CA GLN A 388 9.15 -5.68 19.35
C GLN A 388 10.38 -4.91 19.87
N LEU A 389 10.53 -3.64 19.51
CA LEU A 389 11.56 -2.77 20.06
C LEU A 389 11.09 -2.19 21.40
N PRO A 390 12.01 -1.93 22.35
CA PRO A 390 11.70 -1.29 23.62
C PRO A 390 10.98 0.07 23.42
N ASP A 391 10.10 0.44 24.35
CA ASP A 391 9.27 1.65 24.26
C ASP A 391 10.08 2.95 24.30
N TRP A 392 11.28 2.91 24.84
CA TRP A 392 12.22 4.03 24.88
C TRP A 392 13.03 4.21 23.58
N VAL A 393 12.86 3.33 22.58
CA VAL A 393 13.50 3.44 21.26
C VAL A 393 12.53 4.06 20.26
N GLU A 394 12.89 5.18 19.67
CA GLU A 394 12.22 5.75 18.50
C GLU A 394 12.74 5.11 17.22
N LEU A 395 11.90 4.39 16.50
CA LEU A 395 12.24 3.84 15.19
C LEU A 395 12.19 4.96 14.13
N CYS A 396 13.30 5.18 13.44
CA CYS A 396 13.46 6.17 12.37
C CYS A 396 13.78 5.45 11.05
N ALA A 397 12.77 4.96 10.35
CA ALA A 397 12.95 4.26 9.08
C ALA A 397 13.15 5.23 7.92
N ILE A 398 14.24 5.07 7.18
CA ILE A 398 14.62 5.94 6.06
C ILE A 398 13.98 5.41 4.77
N GLU A 399 13.41 6.30 3.97
CA GLU A 399 12.86 6.04 2.65
C GLU A 399 13.71 6.75 1.60
N LEU A 400 14.16 6.02 0.58
CA LEU A 400 14.83 6.61 -0.57
C LEU A 400 13.83 7.27 -1.53
N PRO A 401 14.23 8.22 -2.39
CA PRO A 401 13.35 8.81 -3.39
C PRO A 401 12.88 7.78 -4.42
N ALA A 402 11.92 8.15 -5.24
CA ALA A 402 11.27 7.28 -6.24
C ALA A 402 10.57 6.06 -5.64
N ARG A 403 10.06 6.17 -4.40
CA ARG A 403 9.31 5.12 -3.70
C ARG A 403 7.95 5.60 -3.23
N GLN A 404 6.96 4.73 -3.16
CA GLN A 404 5.63 4.97 -2.62
C GLN A 404 5.02 6.34 -3.04
N ARG A 405 4.92 7.30 -2.11
CA ARG A 405 4.39 8.65 -2.35
C ARG A 405 5.34 9.54 -3.17
N HIS A 406 6.58 9.14 -3.31
CA HIS A 406 7.66 9.89 -3.95
C HIS A 406 8.10 9.28 -5.29
N LEU A 407 7.22 8.51 -5.95
CA LEU A 407 7.52 7.85 -7.25
C LEU A 407 7.93 8.84 -8.36
N ALA A 408 7.45 10.10 -8.29
CA ALA A 408 7.80 11.14 -9.24
C ALA A 408 9.16 11.81 -8.95
N GLN A 409 9.79 11.53 -7.81
CA GLN A 409 11.11 12.09 -7.50
C GLN A 409 12.20 11.38 -8.31
N THR A 410 13.21 12.13 -8.71
CA THR A 410 14.39 11.57 -9.38
C THR A 410 15.11 10.61 -8.42
N PRO A 411 15.35 9.34 -8.81
CA PRO A 411 16.07 8.40 -7.98
C PRO A 411 17.53 8.82 -7.84
N ILE A 412 18.10 8.59 -6.66
CA ILE A 412 19.54 8.68 -6.44
C ILE A 412 20.21 7.49 -7.14
N ARG A 413 21.33 7.73 -7.83
CA ARG A 413 22.07 6.70 -8.60
C ARG A 413 23.52 6.55 -8.18
N ARG A 414 24.05 7.49 -7.38
CA ARG A 414 25.44 7.48 -6.91
C ARG A 414 25.48 7.32 -5.40
N PHE A 415 26.42 6.53 -4.93
CA PHE A 415 26.56 6.26 -3.49
C PHE A 415 26.92 7.53 -2.70
N THR A 416 27.78 8.38 -3.27
CA THR A 416 28.14 9.68 -2.66
C THR A 416 26.94 10.57 -2.47
N ASP A 417 26.07 10.66 -3.49
CA ASP A 417 24.88 11.52 -3.46
C ASP A 417 23.87 11.04 -2.38
N LEU A 418 23.79 9.71 -2.18
CA LEU A 418 22.97 9.13 -1.12
C LEU A 418 23.46 9.57 0.28
N VAL A 419 24.77 9.51 0.51
CA VAL A 419 25.34 9.88 1.81
C VAL A 419 25.23 11.40 2.03
N ASP A 420 25.48 12.21 0.98
CA ASP A 420 25.37 13.67 1.05
C ASP A 420 23.94 14.13 1.31
N ALA A 421 22.93 13.43 0.74
CA ALA A 421 21.52 13.69 1.02
C ALA A 421 21.08 13.23 2.43
N ALA A 422 21.74 12.24 2.99
CA ALA A 422 21.42 11.67 4.29
C ALA A 422 21.84 12.56 5.47
N LEU A 423 23.00 13.21 5.39
CA LEU A 423 23.55 14.00 6.49
C LEU A 423 22.64 15.14 6.93
N PRO A 424 22.13 16.04 6.05
CA PRO A 424 21.20 17.11 6.46
C PRO A 424 19.87 16.60 7.00
N LEU A 425 19.49 15.34 6.67
CA LEU A 425 18.28 14.71 7.18
C LEU A 425 18.46 14.18 8.62
N ILE A 426 19.64 13.64 8.94
CA ILE A 426 19.94 12.99 10.22
C ILE A 426 20.42 13.99 11.27
N LEU A 427 21.28 14.92 10.91
CA LEU A 427 21.91 15.85 11.85
C LEU A 427 20.90 16.60 12.75
N PRO A 428 19.75 17.09 12.26
CA PRO A 428 18.74 17.72 13.13
C PRO A 428 18.09 16.77 14.14
N LEU A 429 18.30 15.47 14.00
CA LEU A 429 17.74 14.41 14.86
C LEU A 429 18.80 13.76 15.75
N THR A 430 19.97 14.36 15.90
CA THR A 430 21.03 13.92 16.81
C THR A 430 20.98 14.60 18.19
N ASP A 431 19.88 15.30 18.48
CA ASP A 431 19.54 15.87 19.80
C ASP A 431 19.30 14.78 20.86
N LEU A 432 18.95 13.57 20.45
CA LEU A 432 18.94 12.36 21.28
C LEU A 432 20.08 11.42 20.89
N PRO A 433 20.57 10.59 21.81
CA PRO A 433 21.43 9.45 21.48
C PRO A 433 20.81 8.62 20.35
N PHE A 434 21.63 8.14 19.44
CA PHE A 434 21.14 7.41 18.27
C PHE A 434 22.02 6.22 17.91
N ALA A 435 21.44 5.26 17.20
CA ALA A 435 22.12 4.12 16.62
C ALA A 435 21.68 3.93 15.15
N PHE A 436 22.49 3.23 14.38
CA PHE A 436 22.15 2.87 13.00
C PHE A 436 21.93 1.37 12.87
N PHE A 437 20.89 0.99 12.14
CA PHE A 437 20.71 -0.34 11.59
C PHE A 437 20.69 -0.27 10.07
N GLY A 438 21.40 -1.19 9.42
CA GLY A 438 21.36 -1.33 7.97
C GLY A 438 21.53 -2.78 7.53
N HIS A 439 20.87 -3.15 6.44
CA HIS A 439 20.98 -4.46 5.83
C HIS A 439 21.40 -4.32 4.36
N SER A 440 22.36 -5.12 3.89
CA SER A 440 22.86 -5.13 2.51
C SER A 440 23.32 -3.72 2.09
N LEU A 441 22.73 -3.07 1.08
CA LEU A 441 23.01 -1.67 0.72
C LEU A 441 22.91 -0.74 1.94
N GLY A 442 21.88 -0.95 2.79
CA GLY A 442 21.68 -0.16 4.00
C GLY A 442 22.81 -0.29 5.02
N ALA A 443 23.49 -1.44 5.08
CA ALA A 443 24.64 -1.62 5.98
C ALA A 443 25.84 -0.77 5.52
N LEU A 444 26.12 -0.73 4.24
CA LEU A 444 27.15 0.14 3.67
C LEU A 444 26.79 1.62 3.86
N THR A 445 25.52 1.98 3.65
CA THR A 445 25.04 3.35 3.84
C THR A 445 25.17 3.79 5.30
N ALA A 446 24.76 2.94 6.25
CA ALA A 446 24.90 3.20 7.68
C ALA A 446 26.36 3.43 8.09
N TYR A 447 27.27 2.59 7.57
CA TYR A 447 28.70 2.69 7.81
C TYR A 447 29.29 3.98 7.25
N GLU A 448 29.04 4.30 5.98
CA GLU A 448 29.59 5.49 5.33
C GLU A 448 29.01 6.81 5.89
N VAL A 449 27.74 6.83 6.24
CA VAL A 449 27.14 7.98 6.94
C VAL A 449 27.79 8.17 8.31
N ALA A 450 27.99 7.07 9.08
CA ALA A 450 28.65 7.16 10.38
C ALA A 450 30.08 7.73 10.29
N ARG A 451 30.82 7.41 9.23
CA ARG A 451 32.17 7.95 8.98
C ARG A 451 32.20 9.43 8.62
N ARG A 452 31.09 9.96 8.07
CA ARG A 452 30.98 11.36 7.61
C ARG A 452 30.25 12.27 8.59
N LEU A 453 29.84 11.75 9.75
CA LEU A 453 29.26 12.60 10.80
C LEU A 453 30.31 13.61 11.30
N PRO A 454 29.88 14.83 11.64
CA PRO A 454 30.77 15.85 12.21
C PRO A 454 31.45 15.36 13.50
N ALA A 455 32.60 15.90 13.79
CA ALA A 455 33.32 15.62 15.05
C ALA A 455 32.40 15.87 16.26
N GLY A 456 32.37 14.92 17.20
CA GLY A 456 31.52 14.96 18.38
C GLY A 456 30.10 14.40 18.17
N VAL A 457 29.69 14.09 16.95
CA VAL A 457 28.41 13.41 16.66
C VAL A 457 28.71 11.94 16.35
N THR A 458 28.47 11.05 17.30
CA THR A 458 28.82 9.63 17.16
C THR A 458 27.61 8.77 17.51
N PRO A 459 27.25 7.76 16.68
CA PRO A 459 26.21 6.82 17.03
C PRO A 459 26.61 5.97 18.24
N ARG A 460 25.65 5.59 19.06
CA ARG A 460 25.88 4.69 20.20
C ARG A 460 26.23 3.28 19.78
N ALA A 461 25.74 2.84 18.63
CA ALA A 461 26.10 1.56 18.04
C ALA A 461 25.81 1.53 16.53
N LEU A 462 26.49 0.64 15.82
CA LEU A 462 26.19 0.22 14.45
C LEU A 462 25.72 -1.23 14.45
N PHE A 463 24.61 -1.49 13.79
CA PHE A 463 24.04 -2.82 13.57
C PHE A 463 24.00 -3.07 12.06
N LEU A 464 24.89 -3.93 11.55
CA LEU A 464 25.10 -4.12 10.13
C LEU A 464 24.80 -5.57 9.74
N GLY A 465 23.88 -5.77 8.81
CA GLY A 465 23.42 -7.10 8.39
C GLY A 465 23.64 -7.38 6.91
N GLY A 466 23.99 -8.62 6.57
CA GLY A 466 23.97 -9.14 5.20
C GLY A 466 24.77 -8.32 4.18
N ALA A 467 25.96 -7.84 4.53
CA ALA A 467 26.79 -7.05 3.65
C ALA A 467 28.24 -7.52 3.62
N VAL A 468 28.79 -7.65 2.42
CA VAL A 468 30.21 -7.86 2.21
C VAL A 468 31.00 -6.67 2.76
N ALA A 469 32.10 -6.91 3.46
CA ALA A 469 32.96 -5.85 3.99
C ALA A 469 33.37 -4.86 2.89
N PRO A 470 33.35 -3.54 3.17
CA PRO A 470 33.44 -2.51 2.15
C PRO A 470 34.72 -2.51 1.33
N HIS A 471 35.84 -2.98 1.91
CA HIS A 471 37.18 -3.03 1.28
C HIS A 471 37.39 -4.27 0.41
N LEU A 472 36.51 -5.26 0.47
CA LEU A 472 36.63 -6.46 -0.36
C LEU A 472 36.15 -6.21 -1.80
N PRO A 473 36.71 -6.95 -2.78
CA PRO A 473 36.24 -6.89 -4.16
C PRO A 473 34.76 -7.22 -4.29
N ARG A 474 34.06 -6.52 -5.18
CA ARG A 474 32.67 -6.72 -5.48
C ARG A 474 32.46 -7.45 -6.80
N PRO A 475 31.38 -8.22 -6.98
CA PRO A 475 31.04 -8.82 -8.26
C PRO A 475 30.81 -7.74 -9.33
N GLY A 476 30.69 -8.16 -10.59
CA GLY A 476 30.39 -7.28 -11.71
C GLY A 476 29.10 -6.47 -11.50
N ARG A 477 28.96 -5.37 -12.23
CA ARG A 477 27.83 -4.45 -12.12
C ARG A 477 26.53 -5.13 -12.58
N LEU A 478 25.63 -5.38 -11.65
CA LEU A 478 24.33 -5.95 -11.97
C LEU A 478 23.43 -4.91 -12.65
N SER A 479 23.56 -3.64 -12.29
CA SER A 479 22.76 -2.55 -12.88
C SER A 479 22.92 -2.38 -14.39
N ASP A 480 24.03 -2.85 -14.96
CA ASP A 480 24.32 -2.76 -16.39
C ASP A 480 23.68 -3.90 -17.22
N LEU A 481 23.12 -4.92 -16.55
CA LEU A 481 22.48 -6.05 -17.23
C LEU A 481 21.15 -5.63 -17.90
N PRO A 482 20.77 -6.25 -19.03
CA PRO A 482 19.44 -6.14 -19.59
C PRO A 482 18.34 -6.48 -18.55
N ASP A 483 17.15 -5.91 -18.68
CA ASP A 483 16.08 -6.01 -17.67
C ASP A 483 15.75 -7.45 -17.26
N HIS A 484 15.71 -8.38 -18.22
CA HIS A 484 15.39 -9.78 -17.92
C HIS A 484 16.53 -10.49 -17.15
N GLU A 485 17.80 -10.22 -17.50
CA GLU A 485 18.96 -10.76 -16.80
C GLU A 485 19.12 -10.12 -15.42
N PHE A 486 18.92 -8.81 -15.32
CA PHE A 486 18.93 -8.09 -14.05
C PHE A 486 17.85 -8.64 -13.10
N THR A 487 16.61 -8.81 -13.58
CA THR A 487 15.51 -9.37 -12.79
C THR A 487 15.81 -10.79 -12.31
N ALA A 488 16.39 -11.62 -13.18
CA ALA A 488 16.80 -12.97 -12.82
C ALA A 488 17.92 -12.96 -11.75
N ALA A 489 18.96 -12.15 -11.94
CA ALA A 489 20.06 -12.01 -11.01
C ALA A 489 19.60 -11.53 -9.63
N VAL A 490 18.79 -10.46 -9.59
CA VAL A 490 18.28 -9.91 -8.33
C VAL A 490 17.28 -10.87 -7.66
N GLY A 491 16.55 -11.67 -8.44
CA GLY A 491 15.66 -12.72 -7.92
C GLY A 491 16.37 -13.74 -7.04
N HIS A 492 17.66 -14.00 -7.28
CA HIS A 492 18.47 -14.92 -6.47
C HIS A 492 18.78 -14.39 -5.06
N TYR A 493 18.68 -13.09 -4.82
CA TYR A 493 18.79 -12.52 -3.46
C TYR A 493 17.59 -12.87 -2.58
N GLY A 494 16.43 -13.21 -3.15
CA GLY A 494 15.25 -13.66 -2.39
C GLY A 494 14.38 -12.53 -1.82
N GLY A 495 14.75 -11.26 -2.02
CA GLY A 495 14.03 -10.08 -1.46
C GLY A 495 12.83 -9.64 -2.28
N ILE A 496 12.65 -10.16 -3.48
CA ILE A 496 11.50 -9.87 -4.32
C ILE A 496 10.48 -11.00 -4.13
N PRO A 497 9.26 -10.68 -3.65
CA PRO A 497 8.22 -11.69 -3.56
C PRO A 497 8.01 -12.41 -4.90
N PRO A 498 7.77 -13.73 -4.91
CA PRO A 498 7.55 -14.49 -6.14
C PRO A 498 6.48 -13.86 -7.03
N GLU A 499 5.40 -13.34 -6.43
CA GLU A 499 4.29 -12.70 -7.12
C GLU A 499 4.71 -11.43 -7.89
N VAL A 500 5.69 -10.70 -7.37
CA VAL A 500 6.28 -9.52 -8.03
C VAL A 500 7.24 -9.96 -9.12
N ARG A 501 8.11 -10.92 -8.84
CA ARG A 501 9.11 -11.44 -9.77
C ARG A 501 8.50 -12.14 -10.97
N GLU A 502 7.43 -12.90 -10.75
CA GLU A 502 6.71 -13.67 -11.76
C GLU A 502 5.69 -12.81 -12.53
N THR A 503 5.56 -11.53 -12.18
CA THR A 503 4.66 -10.56 -12.81
C THR A 503 5.48 -9.46 -13.49
N PRO A 504 5.82 -9.60 -14.80
CA PRO A 504 6.68 -8.66 -15.52
C PRO A 504 6.21 -7.21 -15.43
N GLU A 505 4.89 -6.96 -15.43
CA GLU A 505 4.33 -5.61 -15.36
C GLU A 505 4.48 -5.01 -13.95
N VAL A 506 4.33 -5.82 -12.92
CA VAL A 506 4.60 -5.40 -11.54
C VAL A 506 6.09 -5.18 -11.36
N MET A 507 6.93 -6.10 -11.90
CA MET A 507 8.37 -5.90 -11.93
C MET A 507 8.77 -4.62 -12.65
N ALA A 508 8.18 -4.30 -13.79
CA ALA A 508 8.45 -3.09 -14.55
C ALA A 508 8.19 -1.80 -13.74
N LEU A 509 7.24 -1.82 -12.80
CA LEU A 509 6.98 -0.69 -11.90
C LEU A 509 8.07 -0.52 -10.83
N PHE A 510 8.65 -1.64 -10.37
CA PHE A 510 9.70 -1.62 -9.35
C PHE A 510 11.10 -1.52 -9.96
N LEU A 511 11.25 -1.95 -11.21
CA LEU A 511 12.53 -2.09 -11.88
C LEU A 511 13.35 -0.79 -11.92
N PRO A 512 12.78 0.40 -12.26
CA PRO A 512 13.56 1.64 -12.26
C PRO A 512 14.13 2.00 -10.89
N ALA A 513 13.32 1.86 -9.82
CA ALA A 513 13.77 2.13 -8.47
C ALA A 513 14.76 1.07 -7.97
N LEU A 514 14.50 -0.20 -8.27
CA LEU A 514 15.39 -1.30 -7.91
C LEU A 514 16.74 -1.19 -8.65
N ARG A 515 16.72 -0.87 -9.94
CA ARG A 515 17.93 -0.66 -10.74
C ARG A 515 18.74 0.52 -10.21
N SER A 516 18.10 1.63 -9.83
CA SER A 516 18.81 2.77 -9.23
C SER A 516 19.49 2.40 -7.90
N ASP A 517 18.90 1.51 -7.10
CA ASP A 517 19.55 1.03 -5.87
C ASP A 517 20.78 0.16 -6.16
N PHE A 518 20.69 -0.66 -7.20
CA PHE A 518 21.84 -1.42 -7.65
C PHE A 518 22.90 -0.54 -8.33
N GLU A 519 22.51 0.55 -9.02
CA GLU A 519 23.45 1.56 -9.48
C GLU A 519 24.22 2.19 -8.33
N ILE A 520 23.52 2.57 -7.22
CA ILE A 520 24.17 3.05 -5.99
C ILE A 520 25.13 1.99 -5.44
N PHE A 521 24.68 0.73 -5.34
CA PHE A 521 25.48 -0.37 -4.83
C PHE A 521 26.72 -0.65 -5.70
N ASP A 522 26.56 -0.63 -7.01
CA ASP A 522 27.62 -0.85 -8.00
C ASP A 522 28.58 0.34 -8.14
N ASP A 523 28.12 1.57 -7.85
CA ASP A 523 28.92 2.80 -7.83
C ASP A 523 29.83 2.88 -6.60
N TYR A 524 29.50 2.16 -5.52
CA TYR A 524 30.25 2.23 -4.27
C TYR A 524 31.72 1.87 -4.45
N ARG A 525 32.61 2.73 -3.96
CA ARG A 525 34.06 2.52 -3.89
C ARG A 525 34.52 2.82 -2.48
N PHE A 526 35.17 1.82 -1.87
CA PHE A 526 35.77 2.01 -0.56
C PHE A 526 36.97 2.93 -0.65
N THR A 527 36.99 3.94 0.18
CA THR A 527 38.15 4.82 0.38
C THR A 527 38.60 4.69 1.82
N PRO A 528 39.87 4.31 2.08
CA PRO A 528 40.39 4.27 3.44
C PRO A 528 40.27 5.64 4.11
N ALA A 529 39.66 5.67 5.28
CA ALA A 529 39.51 6.84 6.14
C ALA A 529 39.23 6.36 7.56
N ASP A 530 39.11 7.29 8.53
CA ASP A 530 38.85 6.96 9.93
C ASP A 530 37.57 6.13 10.07
N ALA A 531 37.66 5.04 10.80
CA ALA A 531 36.57 4.17 11.08
C ALA A 531 35.64 4.80 12.16
N PRO A 532 34.34 4.49 12.18
CA PRO A 532 33.47 4.89 13.27
C PRO A 532 33.98 4.33 14.61
N SER A 533 34.09 5.19 15.62
CA SER A 533 34.62 4.84 16.95
C SER A 533 33.60 4.23 17.91
N CYS A 534 32.39 3.87 17.42
CA CYS A 534 31.34 3.29 18.23
C CYS A 534 31.37 1.74 18.20
N PRO A 535 30.71 1.09 19.19
CA PRO A 535 30.45 -0.35 19.13
C PRO A 535 29.72 -0.75 17.84
N ALA A 536 30.14 -1.87 17.25
CA ALA A 536 29.50 -2.42 16.06
C ALA A 536 29.12 -3.89 16.27
N HIS A 537 28.00 -4.29 15.67
CA HIS A 537 27.47 -5.64 15.71
C HIS A 537 27.08 -6.09 14.30
N LEU A 538 27.52 -7.28 13.91
CA LEU A 538 27.23 -7.86 12.60
C LEU A 538 26.15 -8.93 12.73
N PHE A 539 25.30 -9.00 11.69
CA PHE A 539 24.29 -10.04 11.53
C PHE A 539 24.39 -10.67 10.15
N GLY A 540 24.25 -11.99 10.06
CA GLY A 540 24.24 -12.72 8.80
C GLY A 540 23.26 -13.86 8.79
N GLY A 541 22.85 -14.32 7.60
CA GLY A 541 22.15 -15.58 7.41
C GLY A 541 23.13 -16.74 7.30
N ARG A 542 22.86 -17.87 7.95
CA ARG A 542 23.71 -19.07 7.84
C ARG A 542 23.75 -19.64 6.42
N ASP A 543 22.64 -19.49 5.72
CA ASP A 543 22.43 -20.00 4.38
C ASP A 543 22.48 -18.89 3.32
N ASP A 544 23.06 -17.73 3.67
CA ASP A 544 23.22 -16.60 2.76
C ASP A 544 24.20 -16.96 1.63
N ARG A 545 23.68 -17.03 0.41
CA ARG A 545 24.45 -17.37 -0.80
C ARG A 545 25.09 -16.14 -1.44
N GLN A 546 24.75 -14.93 -0.96
CA GLN A 546 25.26 -13.66 -1.50
C GLN A 546 26.42 -13.12 -0.68
N VAL A 547 26.43 -13.39 0.62
CA VAL A 547 27.46 -12.94 1.55
C VAL A 547 27.98 -14.13 2.35
N ALA A 548 29.15 -14.62 1.99
CA ALA A 548 29.82 -15.67 2.75
C ALA A 548 30.16 -15.17 4.16
N VAL A 549 30.16 -16.08 5.13
CA VAL A 549 30.51 -15.75 6.53
C VAL A 549 31.87 -15.06 6.62
N SER A 550 32.86 -15.52 5.88
CA SER A 550 34.19 -14.91 5.82
C SER A 550 34.20 -13.47 5.29
N GLN A 551 33.30 -13.15 4.35
CA GLN A 551 33.13 -11.79 3.82
C GLN A 551 32.43 -10.87 4.81
N LEU A 552 31.52 -11.42 5.62
CA LEU A 552 30.90 -10.70 6.73
C LEU A 552 31.93 -10.46 7.85
N GLU A 553 32.69 -11.48 8.23
CA GLU A 553 33.69 -11.36 9.29
C GLU A 553 34.84 -10.39 8.94
N ALA A 554 35.13 -10.20 7.66
CA ALA A 554 36.14 -9.24 7.19
C ALA A 554 35.81 -7.77 7.54
N TRP A 555 34.60 -7.46 7.97
CA TRP A 555 34.28 -6.14 8.53
C TRP A 555 35.17 -5.76 9.72
N ARG A 556 35.78 -6.73 10.43
CA ARG A 556 36.72 -6.46 11.53
C ARG A 556 37.92 -5.62 11.11
N ASP A 557 38.28 -5.68 9.84
CA ASP A 557 39.44 -4.96 9.31
C ASP A 557 39.19 -3.45 9.19
N VAL A 558 37.90 -3.05 9.16
CA VAL A 558 37.45 -1.66 9.00
C VAL A 558 36.54 -1.18 10.12
N LEU A 559 36.25 -2.03 11.13
CA LEU A 559 35.45 -1.72 12.31
C LEU A 559 36.22 -2.10 13.58
N PRO A 560 37.12 -1.26 14.07
CA PRO A 560 37.88 -1.53 15.31
C PRO A 560 36.94 -1.67 16.54
N GLY A 561 35.74 -1.08 16.47
CA GLY A 561 34.68 -1.21 17.50
C GLY A 561 33.83 -2.47 17.40
N LEU A 562 34.16 -3.46 16.57
CA LEU A 562 33.36 -4.68 16.39
C LEU A 562 33.29 -5.49 17.70
N ARG A 563 32.06 -5.77 18.18
CA ARG A 563 31.79 -6.48 19.44
C ARG A 563 31.26 -7.89 19.22
N SER A 564 30.43 -8.11 18.21
CA SER A 564 29.84 -9.43 17.93
C SER A 564 29.52 -9.62 16.45
N THR A 565 29.59 -10.88 16.03
CA THR A 565 29.02 -11.37 14.77
C THR A 565 28.03 -12.47 15.10
N GLU A 566 26.80 -12.33 14.66
CA GLU A 566 25.71 -13.27 14.95
C GLU A 566 25.14 -13.81 13.64
N LEU A 567 25.07 -15.15 13.53
CA LEU A 567 24.52 -15.84 12.37
C LEU A 567 23.15 -16.43 12.72
N LEU A 568 22.12 -15.91 12.08
CA LEU A 568 20.74 -16.38 12.19
C LEU A 568 20.45 -17.48 11.15
N PRO A 569 19.50 -18.39 11.41
CA PRO A 569 19.02 -19.30 10.36
C PRO A 569 18.45 -18.54 9.17
N GLY A 570 18.53 -19.10 7.96
CA GLY A 570 17.97 -18.52 6.75
C GLY A 570 18.99 -17.87 5.83
N GLY A 571 18.50 -17.34 4.70
CA GLY A 571 19.29 -16.76 3.62
C GLY A 571 19.57 -15.26 3.79
N HIS A 572 19.73 -14.58 2.65
CA HIS A 572 20.08 -13.14 2.64
C HIS A 572 19.05 -12.27 3.36
N PHE A 573 17.77 -12.63 3.31
CA PHE A 573 16.68 -11.88 3.97
C PHE A 573 16.28 -12.43 5.36
N PHE A 574 17.25 -12.98 6.13
CA PHE A 574 17.05 -13.40 7.52
C PHE A 574 16.34 -12.34 8.38
N LEU A 575 16.50 -11.04 8.10
CA LEU A 575 15.83 -9.95 8.82
C LEU A 575 14.29 -10.00 8.71
N VAL A 576 13.74 -10.67 7.70
CA VAL A 576 12.30 -10.91 7.52
C VAL A 576 11.92 -12.25 8.11
N GLU A 577 12.66 -13.30 7.78
CA GLU A 577 12.40 -14.69 8.16
C GLU A 577 12.60 -14.92 9.67
N GLN A 578 13.65 -14.32 10.25
CA GLN A 578 14.06 -14.47 11.66
C GLN A 578 13.87 -13.17 12.44
N ARG A 579 12.87 -12.37 12.06
CA ARG A 579 12.64 -11.04 12.64
C ARG A 579 12.61 -11.04 14.16
N ALA A 580 11.92 -11.98 14.80
CA ALA A 580 11.79 -12.04 16.25
C ALA A 580 13.15 -12.27 16.94
N ALA A 581 13.97 -13.20 16.43
CA ALA A 581 15.30 -13.49 16.94
C ALA A 581 16.25 -12.29 16.75
N LEU A 582 16.21 -11.67 15.55
CA LEU A 582 17.01 -10.48 15.27
C LEU A 582 16.65 -9.33 16.22
N LEU A 583 15.35 -9.06 16.43
CA LEU A 583 14.90 -7.95 17.26
C LEU A 583 15.14 -8.20 18.75
N GLY A 584 15.07 -9.44 19.22
CA GLY A 584 15.49 -9.80 20.57
C GLY A 584 16.96 -9.48 20.80
N SER A 585 17.83 -9.97 19.92
CA SER A 585 19.27 -9.69 19.98
C SER A 585 19.60 -8.20 19.84
N LEU A 586 18.86 -7.48 18.99
CA LEU A 586 19.02 -6.04 18.80
C LEU A 586 18.62 -5.26 20.06
N ALA A 587 17.51 -5.64 20.71
CA ALA A 587 17.02 -5.02 21.95
C ALA A 587 18.05 -5.16 23.08
N ASP A 588 18.61 -6.37 23.27
CA ASP A 588 19.66 -6.62 24.28
C ASP A 588 20.90 -5.73 24.07
N LYS A 589 21.30 -5.56 22.79
CA LYS A 589 22.45 -4.74 22.44
C LYS A 589 22.18 -3.24 22.55
N LEU A 590 20.94 -2.82 22.31
CA LEU A 590 20.49 -1.45 22.52
C LEU A 590 20.42 -1.13 24.02
N ASP A 591 19.98 -2.06 24.85
CA ASP A 591 19.99 -1.89 26.32
C ASP A 591 21.41 -1.68 26.86
N ALA A 592 22.41 -2.37 26.32
CA ALA A 592 23.82 -2.19 26.70
C ALA A 592 24.40 -0.80 26.35
N VAL A 593 23.79 -0.06 25.41
CA VAL A 593 24.19 1.30 25.00
C VAL A 593 23.17 2.37 25.40
N ARG A 594 22.21 1.99 26.23
CA ARG A 594 21.17 2.88 26.74
C ARG A 594 21.79 4.07 27.50
N PRO A 595 21.30 5.29 27.33
CA PRO A 595 21.88 6.49 27.93
C PRO A 595 21.98 6.47 29.46
N ASP A 596 21.11 5.73 30.12
CA ASP A 596 21.05 5.62 31.60
C ASP A 596 21.67 4.30 32.14
N ALA A 597 22.27 3.47 31.29
CA ALA A 597 22.96 2.26 31.73
C ALA A 597 24.22 2.65 32.54
N VAL A 598 24.23 2.34 33.84
CA VAL A 598 25.43 2.44 34.66
C VAL A 598 26.49 1.52 34.06
N PRO A 599 27.73 1.99 33.78
CA PRO A 599 28.76 1.09 33.28
C PRO A 599 28.98 -0.05 34.26
N ALA A 600 28.88 -1.30 33.76
CA ALA A 600 29.15 -2.50 34.56
C ALA A 600 30.64 -2.67 34.81
#